data_b6b44998cf6abb0b885bf792326672c1
#
_entry.id   b6b44998cf6abb0b885bf792326672c1
#
_cell.length_a   1.000
_cell.length_b   1.000
_cell.length_c   1.000
_cell.angle_alpha   90.00
_cell.angle_beta   90.00
_cell.angle_gamma   90.00
#
_symmetry.space_group_name_H-M   'P 1'
#
loop_
_entity.id
_entity.type
_entity.pdbx_description
1 polymer ?
#
loop_
_entity_poly.entity_id
_entity_poly.type
_entity_poly.pdbx_seq_one_letter_code
_entity_poly.pdbx_strand_id
1 'polypeptide(L)'
;MQPGSEPAEGLTGTARAGDEHHARAAVADVPAGVPDAVLEQVFRQARTPERWRDLPVPETLLHALYELVKLGPTSGNCSPARFVFLASRDSRERLRPALSSGNVERTMSAPLTVIVAQDPLFYEQLPRLYPQVEARSWFAADIVLAEETASRNGSLQGGYLILAARMLGLDAAPMSGFDNDKVDEIFLSGQGWRSNFLLNLGYADGEPSHPRAPRLAFDEACLLL
;
A
#
# COMPACT_ATOMS: atom_id res chain seq x y z
N MET A 1 -35.11 32.88 -58.00
CA MET A 1 -34.42 31.68 -58.52
C MET A 1 -33.53 31.13 -57.42
N GLN A 2 -34.00 30.10 -56.78
CA GLN A 2 -33.15 29.25 -55.92
C GLN A 2 -32.50 28.18 -56.80
N PRO A 3 -31.34 27.64 -56.36
CA PRO A 3 -31.30 26.25 -55.95
C PRO A 3 -30.49 26.14 -54.65
N GLY A 4 -30.81 25.35 -53.68
CA GLY A 4 -30.95 23.94 -53.64
C GLY A 4 -29.91 23.44 -52.64
N SER A 5 -30.30 23.35 -51.36
CA SER A 5 -29.45 22.81 -50.28
C SER A 5 -29.70 21.31 -50.15
N GLU A 6 -28.67 20.51 -50.42
CA GLU A 6 -28.62 19.10 -50.01
C GLU A 6 -28.14 18.95 -48.57
N PRO A 7 -28.68 18.00 -47.81
CA PRO A 7 -28.23 17.77 -46.43
C PRO A 7 -27.02 16.85 -46.39
N ALA A 8 -26.04 17.20 -45.57
CA ALA A 8 -24.88 16.38 -45.25
C ALA A 8 -25.28 15.16 -44.42
N GLU A 9 -24.94 14.00 -44.93
CA GLU A 9 -25.08 12.71 -44.24
C GLU A 9 -24.16 12.62 -43.02
N GLY A 10 -24.76 12.24 -41.90
CA GLY A 10 -24.07 12.02 -40.66
C GLY A 10 -23.17 10.77 -40.70
N LEU A 11 -21.90 10.96 -40.44
CA LEU A 11 -20.97 9.89 -40.14
C LEU A 11 -21.14 9.46 -38.67
N THR A 12 -21.95 8.43 -38.47
CA THR A 12 -21.99 7.67 -37.24
C THR A 12 -20.72 6.81 -37.16
N GLY A 13 -19.71 7.33 -36.45
CA GLY A 13 -18.53 6.56 -36.08
C GLY A 13 -18.90 5.57 -34.98
N THR A 14 -19.13 4.33 -35.35
CA THR A 14 -19.19 3.20 -34.42
C THR A 14 -17.78 3.01 -33.81
N ALA A 15 -17.59 3.37 -32.55
CA ALA A 15 -16.42 2.97 -31.81
C ALA A 15 -16.36 1.44 -31.75
N ARG A 16 -15.33 0.89 -32.36
CA ARG A 16 -15.03 -0.55 -32.31
C ARG A 16 -14.53 -0.88 -30.90
N ALA A 17 -15.33 -1.63 -30.16
CA ALA A 17 -14.88 -2.43 -29.03
C ALA A 17 -13.99 -3.56 -29.59
N GLY A 18 -12.70 -3.45 -29.44
CA GLY A 18 -11.80 -4.48 -29.94
C GLY A 18 -10.35 -4.06 -29.98
N ASP A 19 -9.73 -3.82 -28.82
CA ASP A 19 -8.25 -3.79 -28.73
C ASP A 19 -7.69 -4.16 -27.34
N GLU A 20 -8.49 -4.77 -26.46
CA GLU A 20 -7.96 -5.24 -25.15
C GLU A 20 -7.35 -6.65 -25.19
N HIS A 21 -7.29 -7.31 -26.34
CA HIS A 21 -6.83 -8.70 -26.46
C HIS A 21 -5.43 -8.86 -27.08
N HIS A 22 -4.72 -7.79 -27.44
CA HIS A 22 -3.46 -7.90 -28.20
C HIS A 22 -2.17 -7.94 -27.37
N ALA A 23 -2.23 -7.90 -26.04
CA ALA A 23 -1.01 -7.97 -25.21
C ALA A 23 -0.62 -9.40 -24.77
N ARG A 24 -1.29 -10.44 -25.26
CA ARG A 24 -1.01 -11.84 -24.89
C ARG A 24 -0.45 -12.71 -26.00
N ALA A 25 0.01 -12.12 -27.10
CA ALA A 25 0.59 -12.87 -28.21
C ALA A 25 2.06 -13.23 -27.93
N ALA A 26 2.31 -14.53 -27.74
CA ALA A 26 3.54 -15.25 -27.97
C ALA A 26 4.74 -14.95 -27.05
N VAL A 27 4.66 -15.42 -25.79
CA VAL A 27 5.87 -15.92 -25.09
C VAL A 27 5.54 -17.34 -24.62
N ALA A 28 5.89 -18.34 -25.41
CA ALA A 28 5.52 -19.75 -25.21
C ALA A 28 6.21 -20.43 -23.99
N ASP A 29 7.10 -19.73 -23.28
CA ASP A 29 7.87 -20.25 -22.15
C ASP A 29 7.80 -19.37 -20.89
N VAL A 30 6.86 -18.43 -20.79
CA VAL A 30 6.67 -17.68 -19.55
C VAL A 30 5.80 -18.49 -18.59
N PRO A 31 6.23 -18.71 -17.34
CA PRO A 31 5.40 -19.37 -16.34
C PRO A 31 4.02 -18.71 -16.23
N ALA A 32 2.98 -19.52 -16.07
CA ALA A 32 1.63 -19.00 -15.86
C ALA A 32 1.61 -18.05 -14.66
N GLY A 33 1.07 -16.85 -14.84
CA GLY A 33 0.86 -15.91 -13.74
C GLY A 33 -0.20 -16.41 -12.76
N VAL A 34 -0.43 -15.64 -11.71
CA VAL A 34 -1.54 -15.90 -10.78
C VAL A 34 -2.89 -15.82 -11.51
N PRO A 35 -3.94 -16.54 -11.02
CA PRO A 35 -5.28 -16.45 -11.59
C PRO A 35 -5.79 -14.99 -11.66
N ASP A 36 -6.55 -14.66 -12.71
CA ASP A 36 -7.13 -13.32 -12.90
C ASP A 36 -7.97 -12.86 -11.69
N ALA A 37 -8.65 -13.79 -11.01
CA ALA A 37 -9.41 -13.49 -9.79
C ALA A 37 -8.53 -12.88 -8.69
N VAL A 38 -7.27 -13.27 -8.59
CA VAL A 38 -6.31 -12.68 -7.63
C VAL A 38 -5.95 -11.26 -8.05
N LEU A 39 -5.74 -11.03 -9.36
CA LEU A 39 -5.46 -9.69 -9.89
C LEU A 39 -6.64 -8.74 -9.71
N GLU A 40 -7.89 -9.25 -9.90
CA GLU A 40 -9.10 -8.50 -9.59
C GLU A 40 -9.13 -8.08 -8.12
N GLN A 41 -9.01 -9.03 -7.20
CA GLN A 41 -9.10 -8.78 -5.77
C GLN A 41 -8.00 -7.82 -5.28
N VAL A 42 -6.76 -8.01 -5.72
CA VAL A 42 -5.61 -7.28 -5.17
C VAL A 42 -5.43 -5.90 -5.81
N PHE A 43 -5.79 -5.75 -7.10
CA PHE A 43 -5.49 -4.54 -7.88
C PHE A 43 -6.72 -3.90 -8.52
N ARG A 44 -7.46 -4.64 -9.40
CA ARG A 44 -8.44 -4.02 -10.29
C ARG A 44 -9.71 -3.60 -9.56
N GLN A 45 -10.21 -4.41 -8.62
CA GLN A 45 -11.38 -4.08 -7.81
C GLN A 45 -11.02 -3.40 -6.49
N ALA A 46 -9.77 -3.56 -6.03
CA ALA A 46 -9.34 -2.99 -4.77
C ALA A 46 -9.48 -1.47 -4.76
N ARG A 47 -10.16 -0.93 -3.74
CA ARG A 47 -10.38 0.51 -3.51
C ARG A 47 -10.01 0.87 -2.08
N THR A 48 -9.73 2.15 -1.86
CA THR A 48 -9.61 2.69 -0.50
C THR A 48 -11.02 2.88 0.06
N PRO A 49 -11.41 2.18 1.13
CA PRO A 49 -12.74 2.31 1.72
C PRO A 49 -12.99 3.72 2.27
N GLU A 50 -14.21 4.20 2.12
CA GLU A 50 -14.70 5.42 2.75
C GLU A 50 -15.35 5.11 4.10
N ARG A 51 -15.95 3.94 4.22
CA ARG A 51 -16.60 3.43 5.43
C ARG A 51 -16.22 2.00 5.69
N TRP A 52 -16.35 1.57 6.93
CA TRP A 52 -15.96 0.25 7.40
C TRP A 52 -17.15 -0.47 8.02
N ARG A 53 -17.21 -1.76 7.80
CA ARG A 53 -18.12 -2.64 8.54
C ARG A 53 -17.65 -2.74 9.98
N ASP A 54 -18.59 -2.78 10.92
CA ASP A 54 -18.31 -3.05 12.34
C ASP A 54 -18.01 -4.53 12.54
N LEU A 55 -16.85 -4.95 12.05
CA LEU A 55 -16.36 -6.32 12.09
C LEU A 55 -14.89 -6.31 12.50
N PRO A 56 -14.52 -6.87 13.67
CA PRO A 56 -13.15 -6.88 14.14
C PRO A 56 -12.23 -7.72 13.24
N VAL A 57 -10.98 -7.30 13.13
CA VAL A 57 -9.93 -8.09 12.49
C VAL A 57 -9.33 -9.03 13.54
N PRO A 58 -9.44 -10.36 13.38
CA PRO A 58 -8.93 -11.31 14.37
C PRO A 58 -7.40 -11.26 14.49
N GLU A 59 -6.87 -11.44 15.69
CA GLU A 59 -5.42 -11.49 15.94
C GLU A 59 -4.72 -12.57 15.12
N THR A 60 -5.35 -13.71 14.93
CA THR A 60 -4.84 -14.82 14.08
C THR A 60 -4.61 -14.36 12.64
N LEU A 61 -5.45 -13.44 12.13
CA LEU A 61 -5.29 -12.88 10.79
C LEU A 61 -4.11 -11.91 10.74
N LEU A 62 -3.82 -11.17 11.83
CA LEU A 62 -2.65 -10.29 11.92
C LEU A 62 -1.35 -11.11 11.90
N HIS A 63 -1.32 -12.25 12.58
CA HIS A 63 -0.18 -13.16 12.52
C HIS A 63 0.01 -13.71 11.09
N ALA A 64 -1.05 -14.20 10.45
CA ALA A 64 -1.00 -14.68 9.07
C ALA A 64 -0.53 -13.57 8.10
N LEU A 65 -1.00 -12.35 8.30
CA LEU A 65 -0.60 -11.18 7.52
C LEU A 65 0.92 -10.94 7.65
N TYR A 66 1.45 -10.91 8.89
CA TYR A 66 2.87 -10.69 9.12
C TYR A 66 3.74 -11.81 8.53
N GLU A 67 3.29 -13.09 8.61
CA GLU A 67 4.01 -14.23 8.02
C GLU A 67 4.20 -14.09 6.50
N LEU A 68 3.27 -13.44 5.80
CA LEU A 68 3.41 -13.12 4.37
C LEU A 68 4.32 -11.89 4.15
N VAL A 69 4.10 -10.83 4.91
CA VAL A 69 4.82 -9.55 4.75
C VAL A 69 6.31 -9.71 4.96
N LYS A 70 6.73 -10.51 5.94
CA LYS A 70 8.15 -10.73 6.26
C LYS A 70 8.94 -11.44 5.15
N LEU A 71 8.25 -12.06 4.18
CA LEU A 71 8.88 -12.72 3.02
C LEU A 71 9.20 -11.75 1.89
N GLY A 72 8.69 -10.51 1.93
CA GLY A 72 9.02 -9.48 0.96
C GLY A 72 10.52 -9.14 1.02
N PRO A 73 11.22 -9.02 -0.14
CA PRO A 73 12.64 -8.73 -0.16
C PRO A 73 12.95 -7.31 0.31
N THR A 74 14.10 -7.17 0.97
CA THR A 74 14.68 -5.87 1.33
C THR A 74 16.17 -5.86 1.02
N SER A 75 16.76 -4.68 0.88
CA SER A 75 18.19 -4.52 0.61
C SER A 75 19.03 -5.21 1.70
N GLY A 76 19.88 -6.16 1.32
CA GLY A 76 20.68 -6.93 2.29
C GLY A 76 19.83 -7.61 3.37
N ASN A 77 18.58 -7.97 3.08
CA ASN A 77 17.64 -8.54 4.04
C ASN A 77 17.48 -7.71 5.32
N CYS A 78 17.58 -6.37 5.21
CA CYS A 78 17.65 -5.46 6.37
C CYS A 78 16.34 -5.33 7.17
N SER A 79 15.20 -5.63 6.57
CA SER A 79 13.87 -5.74 7.21
C SER A 79 13.61 -4.64 8.27
N PRO A 80 13.67 -3.34 7.92
CA PRO A 80 13.57 -2.24 8.89
C PRO A 80 12.15 -1.99 9.37
N ALA A 81 11.10 -2.46 8.64
CA ALA A 81 9.73 -2.16 9.01
C ALA A 81 9.37 -2.69 10.40
N ARG A 82 8.56 -1.89 11.10
CA ARG A 82 7.90 -2.22 12.37
C ARG A 82 6.42 -1.89 12.23
N PHE A 83 5.57 -2.75 12.76
CA PHE A 83 4.13 -2.60 12.64
C PHE A 83 3.49 -2.53 14.03
N VAL A 84 2.80 -1.43 14.33
CA VAL A 84 2.06 -1.28 15.59
C VAL A 84 0.57 -1.33 15.27
N PHE A 85 -0.11 -2.37 15.76
CA PHE A 85 -1.52 -2.63 15.50
C PHE A 85 -2.40 -1.99 16.59
N LEU A 86 -3.16 -0.97 16.22
CA LEU A 86 -4.09 -0.26 17.09
C LEU A 86 -5.49 -0.89 16.96
N ALA A 87 -5.70 -2.02 17.59
CA ALA A 87 -6.93 -2.80 17.48
C ALA A 87 -8.05 -2.32 18.41
N SER A 88 -7.71 -1.68 19.56
CA SER A 88 -8.72 -1.16 20.48
C SER A 88 -9.19 0.24 20.09
N ARG A 89 -10.42 0.59 20.49
CA ARG A 89 -10.93 1.94 20.34
C ARG A 89 -10.06 2.95 21.10
N ASP A 90 -9.63 2.62 22.30
CA ASP A 90 -8.81 3.50 23.14
C ASP A 90 -7.46 3.80 22.49
N SER A 91 -6.81 2.81 21.85
CA SER A 91 -5.57 3.05 21.13
C SER A 91 -5.76 3.99 19.93
N ARG A 92 -6.87 3.87 19.19
CA ARG A 92 -7.19 4.79 18.08
C ARG A 92 -7.57 6.19 18.57
N GLU A 93 -8.28 6.31 19.72
CA GLU A 93 -8.56 7.62 20.31
C GLU A 93 -7.28 8.35 20.73
N ARG A 94 -6.25 7.64 21.20
CA ARG A 94 -4.92 8.21 21.45
C ARG A 94 -4.24 8.70 20.18
N LEU A 95 -4.53 8.08 19.01
CA LEU A 95 -4.00 8.51 17.72
C LEU A 95 -4.70 9.77 17.18
N ARG A 96 -5.97 10.01 17.56
CA ARG A 96 -6.82 11.10 17.06
C ARG A 96 -6.14 12.47 16.99
N PRO A 97 -5.43 12.96 18.03
CA PRO A 97 -4.81 14.30 18.00
C PRO A 97 -3.66 14.44 17.00
N ALA A 98 -3.13 13.34 16.49
CA ALA A 98 -2.09 13.34 15.47
C ALA A 98 -2.65 13.31 14.04
N LEU A 99 -3.94 13.02 13.84
CA LEU A 99 -4.54 12.88 12.52
C LEU A 99 -4.87 14.23 11.89
N SER A 100 -4.61 14.39 10.60
CA SER A 100 -5.20 15.47 9.80
C SER A 100 -6.72 15.31 9.76
N SER A 101 -7.45 16.43 9.74
CA SER A 101 -8.93 16.47 9.87
C SER A 101 -9.64 15.54 8.88
N GLY A 102 -9.16 15.44 7.63
CA GLY A 102 -9.73 14.55 6.60
C GLY A 102 -9.55 13.05 6.84
N ASN A 103 -8.68 12.65 7.79
CA ASN A 103 -8.44 11.25 8.12
C ASN A 103 -9.11 10.79 9.42
N VAL A 104 -9.63 11.72 10.23
CA VAL A 104 -10.18 11.40 11.56
C VAL A 104 -11.35 10.42 11.47
N GLU A 105 -12.39 10.76 10.71
CA GLU A 105 -13.60 9.92 10.65
C GLU A 105 -13.29 8.52 10.11
N ARG A 106 -12.51 8.43 9.03
CA ARG A 106 -12.10 7.16 8.41
C ARG A 106 -11.31 6.29 9.37
N THR A 107 -10.43 6.88 10.18
CA THR A 107 -9.60 6.14 11.15
C THR A 107 -10.38 5.74 12.37
N MET A 108 -11.26 6.61 12.88
CA MET A 108 -12.05 6.29 14.07
C MET A 108 -13.10 5.20 13.79
N SER A 109 -13.63 5.13 12.57
CA SER A 109 -14.59 4.09 12.16
C SER A 109 -13.91 2.77 11.75
N ALA A 110 -12.60 2.76 11.46
CA ALA A 110 -11.89 1.54 11.08
C ALA A 110 -11.79 0.55 12.26
N PRO A 111 -11.94 -0.76 12.03
CA PRO A 111 -11.77 -1.76 13.09
C PRO A 111 -10.32 -1.87 13.55
N LEU A 112 -9.35 -1.55 12.69
CA LEU A 112 -7.92 -1.64 12.95
C LEU A 112 -7.17 -0.50 12.24
N THR A 113 -6.20 0.10 12.94
CA THR A 113 -5.20 1.00 12.33
C THR A 113 -3.80 0.46 12.61
N VAL A 114 -2.96 0.43 11.59
CA VAL A 114 -1.56 0.03 11.70
C VAL A 114 -0.69 1.27 11.55
N ILE A 115 0.20 1.51 12.50
CA ILE A 115 1.32 2.42 12.30
C ILE A 115 2.40 1.61 11.60
N VAL A 116 2.64 1.91 10.33
CA VAL A 116 3.80 1.40 9.61
C VAL A 116 4.96 2.30 9.98
N ALA A 117 5.90 1.74 10.73
CA ALA A 117 7.07 2.42 11.22
C ALA A 117 8.35 1.76 10.68
N GLN A 118 9.46 2.39 10.90
CA GLN A 118 10.78 1.86 10.58
C GLN A 118 11.73 2.01 11.77
N ASP A 119 12.63 1.06 11.89
CA ASP A 119 13.70 1.07 12.86
C ASP A 119 14.95 1.68 12.20
N PRO A 120 15.40 2.87 12.59
CA PRO A 120 16.61 3.47 12.04
C PRO A 120 17.87 2.68 12.40
N LEU A 121 17.81 1.86 13.47
CA LEU A 121 18.91 1.00 13.91
C LEU A 121 18.77 -0.44 13.40
N PHE A 122 18.04 -0.65 12.30
CA PHE A 122 17.83 -1.97 11.69
C PHE A 122 19.13 -2.75 11.48
N TYR A 123 20.24 -2.06 11.26
CA TYR A 123 21.55 -2.66 10.99
C TYR A 123 22.11 -3.45 12.17
N GLU A 124 21.62 -3.21 13.39
CA GLU A 124 21.95 -4.04 14.55
C GLU A 124 21.43 -5.48 14.44
N GLN A 125 20.45 -5.71 13.53
CA GLN A 125 19.93 -7.05 13.24
C GLN A 125 20.67 -7.76 12.08
N LEU A 126 21.50 -7.06 11.31
CA LEU A 126 22.19 -7.62 10.14
C LEU A 126 23.08 -8.83 10.46
N PRO A 127 23.80 -8.88 11.60
CA PRO A 127 24.57 -10.07 11.95
C PRO A 127 23.72 -11.34 12.00
N ARG A 128 22.42 -11.23 12.30
CA ARG A 128 21.45 -12.34 12.32
C ARG A 128 20.71 -12.48 10.99
N LEU A 129 20.32 -11.37 10.34
CA LEU A 129 19.48 -11.37 9.15
C LEU A 129 20.28 -11.55 7.86
N TYR A 130 21.55 -11.16 7.84
CA TYR A 130 22.46 -11.25 6.70
C TYR A 130 23.87 -11.70 7.13
N PRO A 131 24.01 -12.94 7.67
CA PRO A 131 25.24 -13.41 8.31
C PRO A 131 26.42 -13.69 7.36
N GLN A 132 26.19 -13.63 6.04
CA GLN A 132 27.21 -13.98 5.05
C GLN A 132 28.35 -12.96 4.98
N VAL A 133 28.10 -11.72 5.41
CA VAL A 133 29.07 -10.63 5.40
C VAL A 133 28.87 -9.74 6.64
N GLU A 134 29.91 -9.00 7.01
CA GLU A 134 29.81 -7.98 8.07
C GLU A 134 29.13 -6.70 7.50
N ALA A 135 27.82 -6.74 7.35
CA ALA A 135 27.04 -5.67 6.75
C ALA A 135 26.64 -4.56 7.74
N ARG A 136 26.75 -4.78 9.05
CA ARG A 136 26.43 -3.78 10.08
C ARG A 136 27.25 -2.50 9.90
N SER A 137 28.53 -2.63 9.62
CA SER A 137 29.45 -1.50 9.44
C SER A 137 29.09 -0.59 8.27
N TRP A 138 28.36 -1.10 7.25
CA TRP A 138 27.93 -0.29 6.12
C TRP A 138 27.05 0.89 6.53
N PHE A 139 26.32 0.76 7.64
CA PHE A 139 25.35 1.75 8.12
C PHE A 139 25.72 2.39 9.45
N ALA A 140 26.46 1.68 10.31
CA ALA A 140 26.76 2.14 11.67
C ALA A 140 27.56 3.45 11.70
N ALA A 141 28.32 3.76 10.66
CA ALA A 141 29.12 4.99 10.54
C ALA A 141 28.44 6.10 9.72
N ASP A 142 27.28 5.80 9.09
CA ASP A 142 26.57 6.72 8.21
C ASP A 142 25.07 6.73 8.53
N ILE A 143 24.69 7.63 9.44
CA ILE A 143 23.30 7.76 9.89
C ILE A 143 22.35 8.16 8.76
N VAL A 144 22.80 8.97 7.79
CA VAL A 144 21.99 9.42 6.67
C VAL A 144 21.66 8.25 5.75
N LEU A 145 22.65 7.43 5.41
CA LEU A 145 22.47 6.21 4.64
C LEU A 145 21.56 5.21 5.38
N ALA A 146 21.71 5.10 6.70
CA ALA A 146 20.86 4.22 7.50
C ALA A 146 19.40 4.69 7.48
N GLU A 147 19.12 5.96 7.71
CA GLU A 147 17.77 6.52 7.67
C GLU A 147 17.12 6.41 6.29
N GLU A 148 17.84 6.73 5.22
CA GLU A 148 17.36 6.57 3.85
C GLU A 148 17.04 5.11 3.53
N THR A 149 17.91 4.19 3.92
CA THR A 149 17.72 2.74 3.70
C THR A 149 16.53 2.23 4.50
N ALA A 150 16.37 2.66 5.76
CA ALA A 150 15.23 2.30 6.60
C ALA A 150 13.91 2.80 5.99
N SER A 151 13.86 4.05 5.55
CA SER A 151 12.67 4.65 4.94
C SER A 151 12.29 3.95 3.64
N ARG A 152 13.23 3.73 2.72
CA ARG A 152 13.00 3.07 1.44
C ARG A 152 12.48 1.63 1.63
N ASN A 153 13.15 0.85 2.45
CA ASN A 153 12.77 -0.54 2.69
C ASN A 153 11.56 -0.68 3.62
N GLY A 154 11.35 0.25 4.56
CA GLY A 154 10.13 0.35 5.37
C GLY A 154 8.89 0.60 4.50
N SER A 155 8.99 1.52 3.52
CA SER A 155 7.92 1.77 2.55
C SER A 155 7.67 0.57 1.64
N LEU A 156 8.73 -0.13 1.19
CA LEU A 156 8.61 -1.35 0.40
C LEU A 156 7.86 -2.44 1.17
N GLN A 157 8.23 -2.70 2.44
CA GLN A 157 7.52 -3.66 3.28
C GLN A 157 6.08 -3.22 3.58
N GLY A 158 5.83 -1.91 3.72
CA GLY A 158 4.48 -1.36 3.84
C GLY A 158 3.63 -1.61 2.59
N GLY A 159 4.21 -1.55 1.39
CA GLY A 159 3.56 -1.97 0.14
C GLY A 159 3.20 -3.46 0.16
N TYR A 160 4.10 -4.33 0.61
CA TYR A 160 3.80 -5.76 0.81
C TYR A 160 2.66 -5.97 1.82
N LEU A 161 2.61 -5.18 2.90
CA LEU A 161 1.52 -5.24 3.88
C LEU A 161 0.17 -4.97 3.24
N ILE A 162 0.07 -3.96 2.37
CA ILE A 162 -1.17 -3.62 1.66
C ILE A 162 -1.60 -4.77 0.74
N LEU A 163 -0.66 -5.33 -0.04
CA LEU A 163 -0.95 -6.43 -0.95
C LEU A 163 -1.36 -7.70 -0.20
N ALA A 164 -0.61 -8.08 0.84
CA ALA A 164 -0.91 -9.26 1.66
C ALA A 164 -2.27 -9.12 2.39
N ALA A 165 -2.60 -7.92 2.90
CA ALA A 165 -3.90 -7.66 3.51
C ALA A 165 -5.04 -7.93 2.53
N ARG A 166 -4.94 -7.43 1.28
CA ARG A 166 -5.93 -7.68 0.22
C ARG A 166 -6.02 -9.15 -0.17
N MET A 167 -4.88 -9.86 -0.24
CA MET A 167 -4.85 -11.30 -0.51
C MET A 167 -5.55 -12.11 0.60
N LEU A 168 -5.52 -11.62 1.82
CA LEU A 168 -6.21 -12.21 2.97
C LEU A 168 -7.66 -11.73 3.13
N GLY A 169 -8.21 -10.95 2.17
CA GLY A 169 -9.59 -10.50 2.17
C GLY A 169 -9.86 -9.25 3.02
N LEU A 170 -8.82 -8.53 3.43
CA LEU A 170 -8.95 -7.23 4.07
C LEU A 170 -8.91 -6.10 3.05
N ASP A 171 -9.69 -5.07 3.28
CA ASP A 171 -9.53 -3.79 2.61
C ASP A 171 -8.50 -2.93 3.32
N ALA A 172 -7.83 -2.06 2.54
CA ALA A 172 -6.70 -1.28 2.98
C ALA A 172 -6.84 0.20 2.59
N ALA A 173 -6.67 1.10 3.57
CA ALA A 173 -6.68 2.54 3.37
C ALA A 173 -5.39 3.17 3.91
N PRO A 174 -4.33 3.25 3.10
CA PRO A 174 -3.09 3.93 3.48
C PRO A 174 -3.30 5.44 3.53
N MET A 175 -2.60 6.11 4.45
CA MET A 175 -2.65 7.56 4.59
C MET A 175 -1.33 8.12 5.14
N SER A 176 -0.99 9.34 4.70
CA SER A 176 0.17 10.11 5.18
C SER A 176 -0.24 11.45 5.83
N GLY A 177 -1.53 11.74 5.89
CA GLY A 177 -2.03 12.96 6.52
C GLY A 177 -2.12 12.80 8.04
N PHE A 178 -1.00 12.90 8.73
CA PHE A 178 -0.87 12.89 10.19
C PHE A 178 0.43 13.58 10.60
N ASP A 179 0.57 13.86 11.89
CA ASP A 179 1.74 14.45 12.54
C ASP A 179 2.65 13.31 13.02
N ASN A 180 3.76 13.09 12.32
CA ASN A 180 4.73 12.02 12.63
C ASN A 180 5.31 12.18 14.03
N ASP A 181 5.69 13.40 14.44
CA ASP A 181 6.33 13.63 15.73
C ASP A 181 5.39 13.24 16.89
N LYS A 182 4.10 13.56 16.77
CA LYS A 182 3.10 13.15 17.76
C LYS A 182 2.87 11.64 17.78
N VAL A 183 2.82 10.99 16.63
CA VAL A 183 2.71 9.52 16.58
C VAL A 183 3.92 8.87 17.21
N ASP A 184 5.12 9.35 16.90
CA ASP A 184 6.37 8.83 17.44
C ASP A 184 6.43 9.03 18.96
N GLU A 185 6.04 10.20 19.47
CA GLU A 185 5.96 10.49 20.90
C GLU A 185 4.98 9.55 21.62
N ILE A 186 3.75 9.41 21.08
CA ILE A 186 2.67 8.68 21.75
C ILE A 186 2.88 7.16 21.72
N PHE A 187 3.44 6.62 20.63
CA PHE A 187 3.45 5.17 20.40
C PHE A 187 4.83 4.55 20.23
N LEU A 188 5.85 5.31 19.81
CA LEU A 188 7.13 4.76 19.37
C LEU A 188 8.33 5.23 20.21
N SER A 189 8.16 6.20 21.10
CA SER A 189 9.26 6.81 21.88
C SER A 189 10.08 5.80 22.69
N GLY A 190 9.43 4.76 23.23
CA GLY A 190 10.13 3.70 23.98
C GLY A 190 10.95 2.73 23.12
N GLN A 191 10.78 2.76 21.81
CA GLN A 191 11.44 1.85 20.87
C GLN A 191 12.48 2.55 19.98
N GLY A 192 12.46 3.87 19.91
CA GLY A 192 13.29 4.64 18.98
C GLY A 192 12.90 4.50 17.50
N TRP A 193 11.73 3.92 17.22
CA TRP A 193 11.20 3.78 15.85
C TRP A 193 10.66 5.11 15.33
N ARG A 194 10.50 5.21 14.00
CA ARG A 194 9.94 6.37 13.31
C ARG A 194 8.74 5.96 12.49
N SER A 195 7.63 6.69 12.59
CA SER A 195 6.47 6.47 11.77
C SER A 195 6.73 6.85 10.31
N ASN A 196 6.26 6.01 9.39
CA ASN A 196 6.35 6.20 7.94
C ASN A 196 4.98 6.63 7.39
N PHE A 197 3.99 5.76 7.49
CA PHE A 197 2.61 6.07 7.14
C PHE A 197 1.64 5.26 8.02
N LEU A 198 0.37 5.62 7.97
CA LEU A 198 -0.70 4.88 8.66
C LEU A 198 -1.48 4.04 7.65
N LEU A 199 -2.03 2.92 8.10
CA LEU A 199 -2.84 2.03 7.30
C LEU A 199 -4.06 1.56 8.09
N ASN A 200 -5.26 1.95 7.67
CA ASN A 200 -6.47 1.33 8.19
C ASN A 200 -6.73 0.02 7.46
N LEU A 201 -7.08 -1.00 8.22
CA LEU A 201 -7.42 -2.34 7.74
C LEU A 201 -8.79 -2.76 8.29
N GLY A 202 -9.54 -3.48 7.48
CA GLY A 202 -10.86 -3.98 7.84
C GLY A 202 -11.63 -4.44 6.63
N TYR A 203 -12.95 -4.30 6.67
CA TYR A 203 -13.85 -4.70 5.60
C TYR A 203 -14.67 -3.48 5.16
N ALA A 204 -14.66 -3.17 3.88
CA ALA A 204 -15.38 -2.04 3.32
C ALA A 204 -16.89 -2.18 3.55
N ASP A 205 -17.55 -1.06 3.85
CA ASP A 205 -19.01 -0.96 3.93
C ASP A 205 -19.56 -0.16 2.75
N GLY A 206 -20.20 -0.87 1.83
CA GLY A 206 -20.77 -0.31 0.61
C GLY A 206 -19.74 -0.14 -0.53
N GLU A 207 -20.28 0.29 -1.66
CA GLU A 207 -19.50 0.58 -2.88
C GLU A 207 -18.80 1.93 -2.77
N PRO A 208 -17.66 2.11 -3.48
CA PRO A 208 -17.00 3.40 -3.55
C PRO A 208 -17.91 4.48 -4.14
N SER A 209 -17.96 5.65 -3.51
CA SER A 209 -18.82 6.77 -3.97
C SER A 209 -18.32 7.42 -5.26
N HIS A 210 -17.06 7.20 -5.63
CA HIS A 210 -16.42 7.80 -6.79
C HIS A 210 -15.76 6.76 -7.69
N PRO A 211 -15.70 7.00 -9.02
CA PRO A 211 -14.93 6.16 -9.91
C PRO A 211 -13.43 6.18 -9.52
N ARG A 212 -12.68 5.20 -10.01
CA ARG A 212 -11.22 5.18 -9.81
C ARG A 212 -10.60 6.42 -10.44
N ALA A 213 -9.79 7.13 -9.66
CA ALA A 213 -8.99 8.22 -10.19
C ALA A 213 -8.05 7.72 -11.32
N PRO A 214 -7.76 8.56 -12.33
CA PRO A 214 -6.88 8.17 -13.43
C PRO A 214 -5.48 7.80 -12.95
N ARG A 215 -4.76 7.05 -13.75
CA ARG A 215 -3.35 6.73 -13.59
C ARG A 215 -2.60 7.20 -14.82
N LEU A 216 -1.31 7.46 -14.67
CA LEU A 216 -0.44 7.76 -15.79
C LEU A 216 -0.46 6.59 -16.77
N ALA A 217 -0.44 6.89 -18.06
CA ALA A 217 -0.24 5.90 -19.11
C ALA A 217 1.19 5.35 -19.06
N PHE A 218 1.42 4.21 -19.72
CA PHE A 218 2.74 3.58 -19.73
C PHE A 218 3.84 4.54 -20.19
N ASP A 219 3.61 5.26 -21.28
CA ASP A 219 4.58 6.19 -21.89
C ASP A 219 4.83 7.46 -21.06
N GLU A 220 3.93 7.76 -20.10
CA GLU A 220 4.12 8.88 -19.15
C GLU A 220 4.96 8.47 -17.93
N ALA A 221 4.96 7.18 -17.60
CA ALA A 221 5.57 6.66 -16.38
C ALA A 221 6.78 5.76 -16.65
N CYS A 222 6.94 5.24 -17.86
CA CYS A 222 7.93 4.23 -18.21
C CYS A 222 8.74 4.66 -19.44
N LEU A 223 10.00 4.26 -19.45
CA LEU A 223 10.91 4.45 -20.58
C LEU A 223 11.56 3.11 -20.91
N LEU A 224 11.46 2.70 -22.17
CA LEU A 224 12.22 1.57 -22.71
C LEU A 224 13.49 2.10 -23.39
N LEU A 225 14.67 1.60 -22.99
CA LEU A 225 15.98 1.97 -23.52
C LEU A 225 16.60 0.82 -24.31
#